data_c32b9052f7ef9e178b24d0e56698d581
#
_entry.id   c32b9052f7ef9e178b24d0e56698d581
#
_cell.length_a   1.000
_cell.length_b   1.000
_cell.length_c   1.000
_cell.angle_alpha   90.00
_cell.angle_beta   90.00
_cell.angle_gamma   90.00
#
_symmetry.space_group_name_H-M   'P 1'
#
loop_
_entity.id
_entity.type
_entity.pdbx_description
1 polymer ?
#
loop_
_entity_poly.entity_id
_entity_poly.type
_entity_poly.pdbx_seq_one_letter_code
_entity_poly.pdbx_strand_id
1 'polypeptide(L)'
;MADHLIAPHGGELVNLLTDIDRAASLKTESRDWPSLDLNARQLCDLELLLSGAFSPLQGFLTKADYERVCGEMRLADGTLWPIPIMLDVSEELAEKLSAGSNIALRDAEGVMIAALNVEDVWQPDREEEANAVFGTTNREHPGVAQLLDRTNPYYVGGTITGLSAVGHYDYKLLRHTPAELRSEFAKLGWTKVVAFQTRNPMHLSLIHI
;
A
#
# COMPACT_ATOMS: atom_id res chain seq x y z
N MET A 1 17.11 -13.42 -22.58
CA MET A 1 18.19 -13.51 -21.57
C MET A 1 17.56 -14.00 -20.31
N ALA A 2 18.07 -15.06 -19.69
CA ALA A 2 17.50 -15.56 -18.43
C ALA A 2 17.60 -14.47 -17.36
N ASP A 3 16.50 -14.20 -16.70
CA ASP A 3 16.45 -13.25 -15.60
C ASP A 3 17.29 -13.80 -14.44
N HIS A 4 18.48 -13.26 -14.23
CA HIS A 4 19.40 -13.68 -13.17
C HIS A 4 19.08 -13.02 -11.82
N LEU A 5 18.05 -12.19 -11.78
CA LEU A 5 17.59 -11.56 -10.55
C LEU A 5 16.75 -12.52 -9.72
N ILE A 6 16.82 -12.38 -8.41
CA ILE A 6 15.89 -13.08 -7.50
C ILE A 6 14.43 -12.75 -7.87
N ALA A 7 13.54 -13.75 -7.81
CA ALA A 7 12.12 -13.52 -8.05
C ALA A 7 11.56 -12.42 -7.10
N PRO A 8 10.57 -11.65 -7.54
CA PRO A 8 9.86 -10.74 -6.65
C PRO A 8 9.26 -11.47 -5.44
N HIS A 9 9.05 -10.75 -4.34
CA HIS A 9 8.34 -11.31 -3.20
C HIS A 9 6.93 -11.77 -3.62
N GLY A 10 6.53 -12.95 -3.20
CA GLY A 10 5.28 -13.58 -3.67
C GLY A 10 5.31 -14.15 -5.09
N GLY A 11 6.47 -14.10 -5.77
CA GLY A 11 6.70 -14.72 -7.09
C GLY A 11 6.54 -13.79 -8.28
N GLU A 12 5.61 -12.86 -8.26
CA GLU A 12 5.32 -11.94 -9.35
C GLU A 12 5.32 -10.48 -8.90
N LEU A 13 5.73 -9.59 -9.81
CA LEU A 13 5.61 -8.15 -9.60
C LEU A 13 4.20 -7.71 -10.07
N VAL A 14 3.40 -7.24 -9.15
CA VAL A 14 2.03 -6.80 -9.40
C VAL A 14 2.03 -5.43 -10.09
N ASN A 15 1.19 -5.26 -11.11
CA ASN A 15 0.91 -3.97 -11.74
C ASN A 15 -0.60 -3.71 -11.66
N LEU A 16 -0.99 -2.72 -10.87
CA LEU A 16 -2.39 -2.37 -10.67
C LEU A 16 -2.88 -1.21 -11.57
N LEU A 17 -2.01 -0.64 -12.40
CA LEU A 17 -2.40 0.42 -13.33
C LEU A 17 -3.16 -0.17 -14.51
N THR A 18 -4.30 0.43 -14.84
CA THR A 18 -5.11 0.06 -16.00
C THR A 18 -4.72 0.89 -17.23
N ASP A 19 -5.25 0.53 -18.40
CA ASP A 19 -5.12 1.31 -19.63
C ASP A 19 -5.96 2.60 -19.59
N ILE A 20 -5.69 3.49 -20.55
CA ILE A 20 -6.29 4.82 -20.64
C ILE A 20 -7.81 4.74 -20.85
N ASP A 21 -8.30 3.80 -21.64
CA ASP A 21 -9.72 3.68 -21.98
C ASP A 21 -10.50 3.19 -20.75
N ARG A 22 -9.96 2.20 -20.03
CA ARG A 22 -10.57 1.72 -18.78
C ARG A 22 -10.52 2.80 -17.69
N ALA A 23 -9.41 3.55 -17.59
CA ALA A 23 -9.31 4.68 -16.66
C ALA A 23 -10.36 5.76 -16.95
N ALA A 24 -10.63 6.09 -18.21
CA ALA A 24 -11.67 7.03 -18.60
C ALA A 24 -13.07 6.52 -18.25
N SER A 25 -13.34 5.23 -18.47
CA SER A 25 -14.60 4.58 -18.08
C SER A 25 -14.83 4.65 -16.58
N LEU A 26 -13.82 4.26 -15.77
CA LEU A 26 -13.87 4.31 -14.30
C LEU A 26 -14.14 5.72 -13.77
N LYS A 27 -13.53 6.75 -14.36
CA LYS A 27 -13.83 8.16 -14.02
C LYS A 27 -15.28 8.53 -14.28
N THR A 28 -15.88 7.99 -15.32
CA THR A 28 -17.29 8.24 -15.64
C THR A 28 -18.21 7.49 -14.68
N GLU A 29 -17.94 6.21 -14.46
CA GLU A 29 -18.65 5.34 -13.53
C GLU A 29 -18.61 5.86 -12.09
N SER A 30 -17.48 6.44 -11.67
CA SER A 30 -17.24 6.91 -10.30
C SER A 30 -18.07 8.13 -9.88
N ARG A 31 -18.84 8.74 -10.77
CA ARG A 31 -19.68 9.91 -10.44
C ARG A 31 -20.74 9.58 -9.39
N ASP A 32 -21.20 8.35 -9.37
CA ASP A 32 -22.23 7.86 -8.45
C ASP A 32 -21.63 7.05 -7.27
N TRP A 33 -20.29 6.95 -7.19
CA TRP A 33 -19.63 6.19 -6.13
C TRP A 33 -19.33 7.08 -4.91
N PRO A 34 -19.31 6.49 -3.71
CA PRO A 34 -18.64 7.12 -2.59
C PRO A 34 -17.20 7.50 -2.93
N SER A 35 -16.72 8.58 -2.34
CA SER A 35 -15.37 9.09 -2.59
C SER A 35 -14.62 9.25 -1.27
N LEU A 36 -13.32 8.94 -1.28
CA LEU A 36 -12.40 9.15 -0.17
C LEU A 36 -11.23 10.00 -0.64
N ASP A 37 -11.07 11.17 -0.02
CA ASP A 37 -9.86 11.97 -0.15
C ASP A 37 -8.79 11.39 0.79
N LEU A 38 -7.71 10.88 0.19
CA LEU A 38 -6.66 10.18 0.92
C LEU A 38 -5.79 11.16 1.69
N ASN A 39 -5.50 10.84 2.93
CA ASN A 39 -4.45 11.54 3.67
C ASN A 39 -3.06 11.13 3.15
N ALA A 40 -2.00 11.84 3.59
CA ALA A 40 -0.65 11.62 3.09
C ALA A 40 -0.14 10.18 3.31
N ARG A 41 -0.50 9.52 4.44
CA ARG A 41 -0.13 8.12 4.70
C ARG A 41 -0.85 7.17 3.76
N GLN A 42 -2.16 7.31 3.64
CA GLN A 42 -2.99 6.47 2.75
C GLN A 42 -2.56 6.60 1.29
N LEU A 43 -2.18 7.83 0.87
CA LEU A 43 -1.67 8.07 -0.47
C LEU A 43 -0.30 7.39 -0.70
N CYS A 44 0.59 7.39 0.30
CA CYS A 44 1.85 6.64 0.23
C CYS A 44 1.61 5.13 0.12
N ASP A 45 0.70 4.56 0.92
CA ASP A 45 0.35 3.15 0.84
C ASP A 45 -0.22 2.80 -0.54
N LEU A 46 -1.12 3.64 -1.07
CA LEU A 46 -1.67 3.48 -2.42
C LEU A 46 -0.57 3.54 -3.49
N GLU A 47 0.37 4.48 -3.40
CA GLU A 47 1.50 4.58 -4.33
C GLU A 47 2.35 3.30 -4.34
N LEU A 48 2.64 2.74 -3.16
CA LEU A 48 3.41 1.51 -3.04
C LEU A 48 2.66 0.29 -3.62
N LEU A 49 1.32 0.25 -3.48
CA LEU A 49 0.48 -0.74 -4.15
C LEU A 49 0.53 -0.58 -5.67
N LEU A 50 0.28 0.64 -6.18
CA LEU A 50 0.23 0.92 -7.62
C LEU A 50 1.58 0.71 -8.32
N SER A 51 2.69 1.04 -7.66
CA SER A 51 4.03 0.84 -8.22
C SER A 51 4.51 -0.61 -8.18
N GLY A 52 3.79 -1.50 -7.47
CA GLY A 52 4.17 -2.89 -7.24
C GLY A 52 5.19 -3.08 -6.13
N ALA A 53 5.53 -2.03 -5.36
CA ALA A 53 6.45 -2.14 -4.21
C ALA A 53 5.87 -3.00 -3.09
N PHE A 54 4.56 -3.11 -3.00
CA PHE A 54 3.85 -4.00 -2.07
C PHE A 54 3.41 -5.32 -2.73
N SER A 55 4.07 -5.75 -3.81
CA SER A 55 3.79 -7.10 -4.33
C SER A 55 4.00 -8.18 -3.26
N PRO A 56 3.11 -9.17 -3.15
CA PRO A 56 2.07 -9.55 -4.11
C PRO A 56 0.69 -8.92 -3.87
N LEU A 57 0.55 -7.91 -3.00
CA LEU A 57 -0.75 -7.32 -2.69
C LEU A 57 -1.42 -6.73 -3.94
N GLN A 58 -2.72 -6.98 -4.08
CA GLN A 58 -3.55 -6.44 -5.15
C GLN A 58 -4.46 -5.30 -4.67
N GLY A 59 -4.29 -4.88 -3.42
CA GLY A 59 -5.06 -3.82 -2.80
C GLY A 59 -4.84 -3.76 -1.30
N PHE A 60 -5.73 -3.10 -0.59
CA PHE A 60 -5.73 -3.10 0.87
C PHE A 60 -6.21 -4.46 1.38
N LEU A 61 -5.60 -4.94 2.47
CA LEU A 61 -5.85 -6.28 2.99
C LEU A 61 -7.34 -6.51 3.29
N THR A 62 -7.82 -7.69 2.93
CA THR A 62 -9.11 -8.19 3.39
C THR A 62 -9.05 -8.48 4.89
N LYS A 63 -10.20 -8.65 5.53
CA LYS A 63 -10.25 -9.01 6.96
C LYS A 63 -9.49 -10.30 7.24
N ALA A 64 -9.61 -11.30 6.37
CA ALA A 64 -8.92 -12.58 6.52
C ALA A 64 -7.40 -12.44 6.45
N ASP A 65 -6.88 -11.65 5.50
CA ASP A 65 -5.45 -11.36 5.43
C ASP A 65 -4.97 -10.55 6.62
N TYR A 66 -5.73 -9.53 7.02
CA TYR A 66 -5.43 -8.70 8.19
C TYR A 66 -5.28 -9.52 9.48
N GLU A 67 -6.24 -10.40 9.77
CA GLU A 67 -6.22 -11.26 10.95
C GLU A 67 -4.99 -12.18 10.95
N ARG A 68 -4.64 -12.76 9.80
CA ARG A 68 -3.46 -13.60 9.68
C ARG A 68 -2.15 -12.84 9.74
N VAL A 69 -2.10 -11.65 9.17
CA VAL A 69 -0.92 -10.78 9.27
C VAL A 69 -0.68 -10.38 10.72
N CYS A 70 -1.70 -9.97 11.45
CA CYS A 70 -1.58 -9.64 12.88
C CYS A 70 -1.19 -10.86 13.74
N GLY A 71 -1.74 -12.03 13.46
CA GLY A 71 -1.51 -13.24 14.26
C GLY A 71 -0.25 -14.01 13.89
N GLU A 72 0.09 -14.08 12.60
CA GLU A 72 1.10 -15.00 12.06
C GLU A 72 2.16 -14.31 11.18
N MET A 73 2.06 -13.01 10.94
CA MET A 73 2.86 -12.26 9.95
C MET A 73 2.81 -12.90 8.55
N ARG A 74 1.63 -13.37 8.13
CA ARG A 74 1.41 -14.04 6.83
C ARG A 74 0.06 -13.66 6.24
N LEU A 75 0.03 -13.56 4.91
CA LEU A 75 -1.23 -13.49 4.15
C LEU A 75 -2.00 -14.83 4.22
N ALA A 76 -3.24 -14.82 3.75
CA ALA A 76 -4.09 -16.01 3.72
C ALA A 76 -3.50 -17.18 2.91
N ASP A 77 -2.72 -16.89 1.88
CA ASP A 77 -2.01 -17.87 1.05
C ASP A 77 -0.72 -18.41 1.70
N GLY A 78 -0.32 -17.87 2.87
CA GLY A 78 0.88 -18.25 3.62
C GLY A 78 2.12 -17.41 3.28
N THR A 79 2.04 -16.47 2.35
CA THR A 79 3.13 -15.55 2.03
C THR A 79 3.51 -14.71 3.25
N LEU A 80 4.80 -14.60 3.55
CA LEU A 80 5.29 -13.78 4.66
C LEU A 80 4.95 -12.31 4.43
N TRP A 81 4.21 -11.71 5.38
CA TRP A 81 3.83 -10.30 5.32
C TRP A 81 3.74 -9.74 6.75
N PRO A 82 4.71 -8.94 7.21
CA PRO A 82 4.88 -8.69 8.64
C PRO A 82 4.06 -7.53 9.21
N ILE A 83 3.42 -6.71 8.37
CA ILE A 83 2.66 -5.52 8.82
C ILE A 83 1.39 -5.36 7.97
N PRO A 84 0.23 -5.06 8.58
CA PRO A 84 -1.01 -4.87 7.83
C PRO A 84 -0.97 -3.55 7.03
N ILE A 85 -1.41 -3.61 5.76
CA ILE A 85 -1.60 -2.46 4.89
C ILE A 85 -3.09 -2.20 4.75
N MET A 86 -3.58 -1.19 5.49
CA MET A 86 -5.00 -0.96 5.71
C MET A 86 -5.46 0.41 5.22
N LEU A 87 -6.67 0.45 4.67
CA LEU A 87 -7.40 1.68 4.38
C LEU A 87 -8.40 1.95 5.50
N ASP A 88 -8.16 2.97 6.29
CA ASP A 88 -9.05 3.40 7.35
C ASP A 88 -10.06 4.44 6.85
N VAL A 89 -11.32 4.30 7.26
CA VAL A 89 -12.42 5.18 6.85
C VAL A 89 -13.28 5.59 8.04
N SER A 90 -13.97 6.73 7.89
CA SER A 90 -14.95 7.18 8.89
C SER A 90 -16.16 6.24 8.95
N GLU A 91 -16.86 6.23 10.07
CA GLU A 91 -18.10 5.49 10.24
C GLU A 91 -19.15 5.88 9.18
N GLU A 92 -19.29 7.18 8.91
CA GLU A 92 -20.23 7.68 7.89
C GLU A 92 -19.95 7.10 6.49
N LEU A 93 -18.68 6.92 6.13
CA LEU A 93 -18.33 6.30 4.86
C LEU A 93 -18.54 4.78 4.92
N ALA A 94 -18.14 4.13 6.01
CA ALA A 94 -18.32 2.69 6.21
C ALA A 94 -19.78 2.25 6.07
N GLU A 95 -20.74 3.02 6.61
CA GLU A 95 -22.18 2.76 6.50
C GLU A 95 -22.70 2.77 5.05
N LYS A 96 -22.01 3.46 4.14
CA LYS A 96 -22.37 3.55 2.71
C LYS A 96 -21.77 2.42 1.88
N LEU A 97 -20.92 1.58 2.49
CA LEU A 97 -20.14 0.57 1.79
C LEU A 97 -20.66 -0.84 2.09
N SER A 98 -20.53 -1.70 1.10
CA SER A 98 -20.80 -3.14 1.20
C SER A 98 -19.91 -3.90 0.25
N ALA A 99 -19.75 -5.19 0.45
CA ALA A 99 -19.02 -6.04 -0.48
C ALA A 99 -19.57 -5.90 -1.91
N GLY A 100 -18.68 -5.70 -2.87
CA GLY A 100 -19.01 -5.44 -4.28
C GLY A 100 -19.24 -3.97 -4.62
N SER A 101 -19.30 -3.04 -3.65
CA SER A 101 -19.35 -1.60 -3.94
C SER A 101 -17.97 -1.09 -4.38
N ASN A 102 -17.94 0.07 -5.03
CA ASN A 102 -16.70 0.73 -5.44
C ASN A 102 -16.55 2.07 -4.72
N ILE A 103 -15.30 2.43 -4.40
CA ILE A 103 -14.92 3.74 -3.85
C ILE A 103 -13.96 4.41 -4.82
N ALA A 104 -14.17 5.71 -5.07
CA ALA A 104 -13.21 6.54 -5.77
C ALA A 104 -12.15 7.05 -4.77
N LEU A 105 -10.90 6.64 -4.94
CA LEU A 105 -9.77 7.12 -4.14
C LEU A 105 -9.14 8.33 -4.80
N ARG A 106 -9.07 9.46 -4.08
CA ARG A 106 -8.60 10.74 -4.59
C ARG A 106 -7.41 11.24 -3.77
N ASP A 107 -6.56 12.00 -4.44
CA ASP A 107 -5.51 12.78 -3.76
C ASP A 107 -6.10 14.06 -3.11
N ALA A 108 -5.22 14.82 -2.44
CA ALA A 108 -5.59 16.07 -1.77
C ALA A 108 -6.08 17.18 -2.74
N GLU A 109 -5.82 17.05 -4.03
CA GLU A 109 -6.30 17.97 -5.09
C GLU A 109 -7.65 17.51 -5.67
N GLY A 110 -8.19 16.40 -5.20
CA GLY A 110 -9.45 15.80 -5.66
C GLY A 110 -9.32 14.98 -6.94
N VAL A 111 -8.10 14.73 -7.41
CA VAL A 111 -7.87 13.89 -8.59
C VAL A 111 -8.07 12.42 -8.24
N MET A 112 -8.89 11.72 -9.00
CA MET A 112 -9.10 10.29 -8.82
C MET A 112 -7.86 9.52 -9.28
N ILE A 113 -7.19 8.87 -8.33
CA ILE A 113 -5.97 8.08 -8.55
C ILE A 113 -6.29 6.60 -8.78
N ALA A 114 -7.26 6.07 -8.04
CA ALA A 114 -7.64 4.66 -8.13
C ALA A 114 -9.12 4.43 -7.82
N ALA A 115 -9.62 3.28 -8.23
CA ALA A 115 -10.87 2.68 -7.77
C ALA A 115 -10.54 1.53 -6.82
N LEU A 116 -11.22 1.44 -5.68
CA LEU A 116 -11.19 0.28 -4.79
C LEU A 116 -12.51 -0.47 -4.95
N ASN A 117 -12.44 -1.74 -5.32
CA ASN A 117 -13.57 -2.66 -5.21
C ASN A 117 -13.59 -3.27 -3.82
N VAL A 118 -14.61 -2.95 -3.05
CA VAL A 118 -14.75 -3.33 -1.63
C VAL A 118 -15.07 -4.81 -1.52
N GLU A 119 -14.27 -5.53 -0.73
CA GLU A 119 -14.52 -6.92 -0.36
C GLU A 119 -15.00 -7.02 1.08
N ASP A 120 -14.36 -6.29 2.00
CA ASP A 120 -14.67 -6.27 3.41
C ASP A 120 -14.75 -4.86 3.99
N VAL A 121 -15.67 -4.68 4.95
CA VAL A 121 -15.75 -3.48 5.81
C VAL A 121 -15.93 -3.96 7.26
N TRP A 122 -15.03 -3.54 8.18
CA TRP A 122 -15.12 -3.97 9.58
C TRP A 122 -14.50 -2.94 10.53
N GLN A 123 -14.83 -3.08 11.80
CA GLN A 123 -14.18 -2.36 12.88
C GLN A 123 -13.13 -3.27 13.53
N PRO A 124 -11.84 -2.92 13.49
CA PRO A 124 -10.78 -3.74 14.10
C PRO A 124 -10.69 -3.52 15.62
N ASP A 125 -10.14 -4.50 16.33
CA ASP A 125 -9.60 -4.29 17.67
C ASP A 125 -8.18 -3.69 17.55
N ARG A 126 -8.07 -2.39 17.76
CA ARG A 126 -6.81 -1.66 17.58
C ARG A 126 -5.82 -1.87 18.71
N GLU A 127 -6.27 -2.22 19.91
CA GLU A 127 -5.36 -2.55 21.00
C GLU A 127 -4.71 -3.91 20.74
N GLU A 128 -5.49 -4.86 20.22
CA GLU A 128 -4.97 -6.14 19.78
C GLU A 128 -3.99 -5.98 18.60
N GLU A 129 -4.34 -5.16 17.61
CA GLU A 129 -3.44 -4.82 16.50
C GLU A 129 -2.15 -4.15 16.99
N ALA A 130 -2.23 -3.18 17.91
CA ALA A 130 -1.06 -2.52 18.48
C ALA A 130 -0.12 -3.52 19.17
N ASN A 131 -0.67 -4.44 19.95
CA ASN A 131 0.11 -5.49 20.59
C ASN A 131 0.76 -6.44 19.57
N ALA A 132 0.02 -6.85 18.55
CA ALA A 132 0.51 -7.75 17.51
C ALA A 132 1.63 -7.12 16.66
N VAL A 133 1.44 -5.86 16.25
CA VAL A 133 2.36 -5.18 15.31
C VAL A 133 3.53 -4.50 16.03
N PHE A 134 3.30 -3.86 17.17
CA PHE A 134 4.31 -3.06 17.88
C PHE A 134 4.79 -3.70 19.19
N GLY A 135 4.15 -4.77 19.65
CA GLY A 135 4.47 -5.42 20.93
C GLY A 135 4.09 -4.60 22.16
N THR A 136 3.30 -3.54 21.99
CA THR A 136 2.90 -2.63 23.07
C THR A 136 1.67 -1.81 22.68
N THR A 137 0.88 -1.40 23.69
CA THR A 137 -0.20 -0.42 23.54
C THR A 137 0.17 0.96 24.08
N ASN A 138 1.46 1.17 24.47
CA ASN A 138 1.91 2.45 25.02
C ASN A 138 1.92 3.53 23.92
N ARG A 139 1.15 4.61 24.14
CA ARG A 139 1.04 5.76 23.23
C ARG A 139 2.31 6.61 23.09
N GLU A 140 3.33 6.38 23.91
CA GLU A 140 4.65 6.96 23.70
C GLU A 140 5.35 6.39 22.45
N HIS A 141 4.93 5.19 22.00
CA HIS A 141 5.39 4.63 20.74
C HIS A 141 4.67 5.34 19.58
N PRO A 142 5.37 5.97 18.62
CA PRO A 142 4.74 6.79 17.58
C PRO A 142 3.74 6.02 16.71
N GLY A 143 4.01 4.74 16.40
CA GLY A 143 3.11 3.88 15.64
C GLY A 143 1.82 3.57 16.40
N VAL A 144 1.92 3.34 17.70
CA VAL A 144 0.75 3.12 18.57
C VAL A 144 -0.10 4.39 18.67
N ALA A 145 0.52 5.55 18.89
CA ALA A 145 -0.19 6.83 18.90
C ALA A 145 -0.89 7.11 17.55
N GLN A 146 -0.24 6.80 16.43
CA GLN A 146 -0.87 6.92 15.12
C GLN A 146 -2.09 5.99 14.99
N LEU A 147 -1.95 4.73 15.37
CA LEU A 147 -3.00 3.72 15.25
C LEU A 147 -4.20 4.03 16.16
N LEU A 148 -3.94 4.31 17.44
CA LEU A 148 -5.01 4.46 18.43
C LEU A 148 -5.70 5.84 18.41
N ASP A 149 -4.95 6.91 18.08
CA ASP A 149 -5.44 8.28 18.25
C ASP A 149 -5.79 8.98 16.92
N ARG A 150 -5.27 8.51 15.77
CA ARG A 150 -5.40 9.23 14.49
C ARG A 150 -6.02 8.42 13.35
N THR A 151 -6.11 7.11 13.50
CA THR A 151 -6.71 6.22 12.49
C THR A 151 -8.23 6.22 12.63
N ASN A 152 -8.97 6.26 11.53
CA ASN A 152 -10.42 6.20 11.51
C ASN A 152 -10.97 4.84 12.01
N PRO A 153 -12.23 4.76 12.51
CA PRO A 153 -12.74 3.59 13.25
C PRO A 153 -12.92 2.32 12.43
N TYR A 154 -13.11 2.41 11.12
CA TYR A 154 -13.37 1.25 10.27
C TYR A 154 -12.24 1.01 9.29
N TYR A 155 -12.03 -0.25 8.92
CA TYR A 155 -11.16 -0.66 7.84
C TYR A 155 -11.96 -1.14 6.64
N VAL A 156 -11.41 -0.87 5.46
CA VAL A 156 -11.94 -1.34 4.18
C VAL A 156 -10.83 -2.10 3.46
N GLY A 157 -11.10 -3.36 3.14
CA GLY A 157 -10.25 -4.21 2.32
C GLY A 157 -10.83 -4.46 0.96
N GLY A 158 -9.96 -4.77 -0.01
CA GLY A 158 -10.39 -5.12 -1.37
C GLY A 158 -9.34 -4.81 -2.42
N THR A 159 -9.68 -5.08 -3.67
CA THR A 159 -8.78 -4.95 -4.83
C THR A 159 -8.79 -3.55 -5.41
N ILE A 160 -7.63 -3.11 -5.92
CA ILE A 160 -7.43 -1.77 -6.48
C ILE A 160 -7.25 -1.85 -7.99
N THR A 161 -7.89 -0.91 -8.69
CA THR A 161 -7.57 -0.58 -10.09
C THR A 161 -7.06 0.85 -10.14
N GLY A 162 -5.78 1.02 -10.46
CA GLY A 162 -5.12 2.33 -10.56
C GLY A 162 -5.41 3.00 -11.90
N LEU A 163 -5.74 4.29 -11.85
CA LEU A 163 -6.01 5.11 -13.02
C LEU A 163 -4.77 5.87 -13.48
N SER A 164 -3.93 6.25 -12.53
CA SER A 164 -2.67 6.95 -12.78
C SER A 164 -1.70 6.73 -11.62
N ALA A 165 -0.41 6.85 -11.90
CA ALA A 165 0.59 6.92 -10.84
C ALA A 165 0.41 8.23 -10.04
N VAL A 166 0.84 8.20 -8.77
CA VAL A 166 0.87 9.39 -7.92
C VAL A 166 1.90 10.39 -8.47
N GLY A 167 1.50 11.64 -8.63
CA GLY A 167 2.36 12.68 -9.17
C GLY A 167 3.38 13.20 -8.17
N HIS A 168 4.64 13.31 -8.59
CA HIS A 168 5.71 13.94 -7.82
C HIS A 168 6.37 15.06 -8.61
N TYR A 169 6.70 16.15 -7.94
CA TYR A 169 7.35 17.31 -8.55
C TYR A 169 8.87 17.32 -8.34
N ASP A 170 9.34 16.64 -7.29
CA ASP A 170 10.73 16.60 -6.85
C ASP A 170 11.40 15.24 -7.13
N TYR A 171 12.71 15.25 -7.24
CA TYR A 171 13.57 14.06 -7.34
C TYR A 171 13.12 13.00 -8.37
N LYS A 172 12.46 13.41 -9.45
CA LYS A 172 11.88 12.51 -10.47
C LYS A 172 12.86 11.47 -11.01
N LEU A 173 14.13 11.83 -11.17
CA LEU A 173 15.18 10.93 -11.64
C LEU A 173 15.62 9.88 -10.60
N LEU A 174 15.22 10.04 -9.35
CA LEU A 174 15.55 9.12 -8.25
C LEU A 174 14.34 8.26 -7.83
N ARG A 175 13.16 8.54 -8.38
CA ARG A 175 11.91 7.81 -8.09
C ARG A 175 11.72 6.71 -9.12
N HIS A 176 12.27 5.54 -8.83
CA HIS A 176 12.12 4.37 -9.69
C HIS A 176 11.07 3.42 -9.11
N THR A 177 10.25 2.88 -9.98
CA THR A 177 9.40 1.73 -9.63
C THR A 177 10.25 0.46 -9.50
N PRO A 178 9.77 -0.56 -8.79
CA PRO A 178 10.46 -1.85 -8.73
C PRO A 178 10.74 -2.46 -10.10
N ALA A 179 9.83 -2.30 -11.07
CA ALA A 179 10.02 -2.77 -12.43
C ALA A 179 11.19 -2.06 -13.14
N GLU A 180 11.28 -0.74 -13.01
CA GLU A 180 12.37 0.06 -13.57
C GLU A 180 13.70 -0.31 -12.93
N LEU A 181 13.78 -0.43 -11.58
CA LEU A 181 15.01 -0.84 -10.90
C LEU A 181 15.46 -2.23 -11.34
N ARG A 182 14.55 -3.19 -11.43
CA ARG A 182 14.88 -4.54 -11.93
C ARG A 182 15.41 -4.51 -13.36
N SER A 183 14.81 -3.67 -14.21
CA SER A 183 15.30 -3.46 -15.58
C SER A 183 16.73 -2.87 -15.60
N GLU A 184 17.00 -1.88 -14.74
CA GLU A 184 18.37 -1.30 -14.65
C GLU A 184 19.37 -2.31 -14.11
N PHE A 185 19.05 -3.09 -13.08
CA PHE A 185 19.95 -4.13 -12.58
C PHE A 185 20.26 -5.18 -13.64
N ALA A 186 19.26 -5.58 -14.43
CA ALA A 186 19.46 -6.50 -15.55
C ALA A 186 20.37 -5.91 -16.62
N LYS A 187 20.20 -4.63 -16.99
CA LYS A 187 21.09 -3.91 -17.94
C LYS A 187 22.53 -3.83 -17.44
N LEU A 188 22.72 -3.59 -16.15
CA LEU A 188 24.03 -3.52 -15.52
C LEU A 188 24.66 -4.90 -15.27
N GLY A 189 23.92 -5.99 -15.49
CA GLY A 189 24.38 -7.35 -15.22
C GLY A 189 24.52 -7.67 -13.73
N TRP A 190 23.84 -6.91 -12.85
CA TRP A 190 23.91 -7.13 -11.41
C TRP A 190 22.99 -8.29 -11.02
N THR A 191 23.56 -9.24 -10.28
CA THR A 191 22.84 -10.43 -9.80
C THR A 191 22.59 -10.41 -8.31
N LYS A 192 23.32 -9.57 -7.57
CA LYS A 192 23.20 -9.38 -6.12
C LYS A 192 23.17 -7.90 -5.83
N VAL A 193 22.09 -7.45 -5.21
CA VAL A 193 21.86 -6.05 -4.87
C VAL A 193 21.50 -5.97 -3.40
N VAL A 194 22.11 -5.03 -2.68
CA VAL A 194 21.75 -4.69 -1.31
C VAL A 194 21.31 -3.22 -1.26
N ALA A 195 20.18 -2.98 -0.62
CA ALA A 195 19.71 -1.63 -0.36
C ALA A 195 20.09 -1.20 1.06
N PHE A 196 20.56 0.04 1.18
CA PHE A 196 20.80 0.67 2.48
C PHE A 196 19.87 1.87 2.63
N GLN A 197 19.10 1.88 3.70
CA GLN A 197 18.18 2.97 4.01
C GLN A 197 18.54 3.60 5.36
N THR A 198 18.64 4.93 5.40
CA THR A 198 18.86 5.68 6.63
C THR A 198 18.06 6.97 6.64
N ARG A 199 17.58 7.37 7.82
CA ARG A 199 16.94 8.68 8.05
C ARG A 199 17.92 9.71 8.57
N ASN A 200 19.09 9.28 9.04
CA ASN A 200 20.12 10.13 9.60
C ASN A 200 21.18 10.47 8.57
N PRO A 201 21.83 11.64 8.65
CA PRO A 201 22.99 11.93 7.83
C PRO A 201 24.05 10.84 7.98
N MET A 202 24.63 10.42 6.86
CA MET A 202 25.71 9.44 6.89
C MET A 202 26.95 10.05 7.56
N HIS A 203 27.41 9.43 8.64
CA HIS A 203 28.63 9.79 9.31
C HIS A 203 29.83 9.08 8.67
N LEU A 204 31.02 9.68 8.74
CA LEU A 204 32.27 9.10 8.18
C LEU A 204 32.51 7.65 8.62
N SER A 205 32.15 7.31 9.86
CA SER A 205 32.28 5.94 10.37
C SER A 205 31.42 4.91 9.61
N LEU A 206 30.32 5.32 8.98
CA LEU A 206 29.48 4.48 8.14
C LEU A 206 30.03 4.36 6.71
N ILE A 207 30.79 5.36 6.26
CA ILE A 207 31.40 5.37 4.93
C ILE A 207 32.63 4.48 4.88
N HIS A 208 33.32 4.30 6.01
CA HIS A 208 34.55 3.52 6.13
C HIS A 208 34.33 2.03 6.48
N ILE A 209 33.08 1.60 6.69
CA ILE A 209 32.76 0.20 6.91
C ILE A 209 32.72 -0.55 5.58
#